data_6d6f03825fe95200e6aa56fddcbffb90
#
_entry.id   6d6f03825fe95200e6aa56fddcbffb90
#
_cell.length_a   1.000
_cell.length_b   1.000
_cell.length_c   1.000
_cell.angle_alpha   90.00
_cell.angle_beta   90.00
_cell.angle_gamma   90.00
#
_symmetry.space_group_name_H-M   'P 1'
#
loop_
_entity.id
_entity.type
_entity.pdbx_description
1 polymer ?
#
loop_
_entity_poly.entity_id
_entity_poly.type
_entity_poly.pdbx_seq_one_letter_code
_entity_poly.pdbx_strand_id
1 'polypeptide(L)'
;MEQGDLRDQLRRLGIGRGLQHLEASPRPKRPSIEDLLPGDVRHTQQGSFFLHREVYGPDFQHGHHTLQDLFLHPLQRAALLALDERLAGVDLHRIAFVDTETTGLAGGTGTYAFLVGVGRFEGDQFTLYQFFMRDYDEEPAQLSALGELFDDLEAVVSFNGKSFDMPLLETRFIMARQQPRLSEAPHLDLLPPARRFWKYRLPSCALSTLETEVLGVARTQADVPGWLIPSLSADYARTGDAPEMPGIFY
;
A
#
# COMPACT_ATOMS: atom_id res chain seq x y z
N MET A 1 55.12 26.92 -3.99
CA MET A 1 55.13 25.96 -2.88
C MET A 1 53.88 25.10 -3.09
N GLU A 2 53.96 24.17 -3.60
CA GLU A 2 54.35 22.80 -3.97
C GLU A 2 53.27 21.84 -3.43
N GLN A 3 52.28 21.55 -4.30
CA GLN A 3 51.27 20.50 -4.06
C GLN A 3 51.89 19.09 -4.15
N GLY A 4 53.18 18.96 -4.43
CA GLY A 4 53.89 17.68 -4.47
C GLY A 4 54.23 17.10 -3.10
N ASP A 5 54.46 17.93 -2.11
CA ASP A 5 54.98 17.52 -0.80
C ASP A 5 53.95 16.78 0.07
N LEU A 6 52.69 17.16 0.01
CA LEU A 6 51.64 16.52 0.85
C LEU A 6 51.33 15.10 0.35
N ARG A 7 51.33 14.84 -0.94
CA ARG A 7 51.12 13.50 -1.51
C ARG A 7 52.27 12.53 -1.19
N ASP A 8 53.48 13.03 -1.18
CA ASP A 8 54.66 12.23 -0.84
C ASP A 8 54.76 11.99 0.66
N GLN A 9 54.33 12.94 1.50
CA GLN A 9 54.18 12.72 2.94
C GLN A 9 53.08 11.69 3.26
N LEU A 10 51.95 11.74 2.61
CA LEU A 10 50.85 10.75 2.76
C LEU A 10 51.26 9.35 2.29
N ARG A 11 52.06 9.25 1.23
CA ARG A 11 52.63 7.98 0.76
C ARG A 11 53.64 7.40 1.76
N ARG A 12 54.49 8.25 2.41
CA ARG A 12 55.44 7.81 3.42
C ARG A 12 54.74 7.33 4.71
N LEU A 13 53.54 7.83 4.99
CA LEU A 13 52.71 7.42 6.10
C LEU A 13 51.84 6.18 5.81
N GLY A 14 52.01 5.56 4.64
CA GLY A 14 51.25 4.35 4.28
C GLY A 14 49.77 4.56 3.95
N ILE A 15 49.30 5.82 3.95
CA ILE A 15 47.88 6.17 3.78
C ILE A 15 47.45 5.99 2.31
N GLY A 16 48.37 5.90 1.35
CA GLY A 16 48.04 5.66 -0.07
C GLY A 16 47.82 4.18 -0.45
N ARG A 17 48.05 3.24 0.46
CA ARG A 17 47.89 1.78 0.21
C ARG A 17 46.60 1.19 0.76
N GLY A 18 45.87 1.91 1.57
CA GLY A 18 44.72 1.38 2.29
C GLY A 18 43.51 1.03 1.45
N LEU A 19 43.36 1.58 0.23
CA LEU A 19 42.17 1.33 -0.61
C LEU A 19 42.39 0.31 -1.75
N GLN A 20 43.64 -0.04 -2.06
CA GLN A 20 43.95 -0.98 -3.16
C GLN A 20 43.87 -2.46 -2.80
N HIS A 21 43.70 -2.80 -1.52
CA HIS A 21 43.56 -4.17 -1.02
C HIS A 21 42.22 -4.47 -0.33
N LEU A 22 41.28 -3.54 -0.36
CA LEU A 22 39.91 -3.85 -0.08
C LEU A 22 39.32 -4.42 -1.38
N GLU A 23 39.60 -5.69 -1.68
CA GLU A 23 38.67 -6.48 -2.48
C GLU A 23 37.32 -6.31 -1.78
N ALA A 24 36.40 -5.61 -2.45
CA ALA A 24 35.02 -5.56 -1.98
C ALA A 24 34.57 -7.02 -1.87
N SER A 25 34.51 -7.55 -0.66
CA SER A 25 33.89 -8.86 -0.45
C SER A 25 32.56 -8.79 -1.18
N PRO A 26 32.25 -9.77 -2.06
CA PRO A 26 30.97 -9.78 -2.75
C PRO A 26 29.92 -9.69 -1.65
N ARG A 27 29.18 -8.57 -1.63
CA ARG A 27 28.07 -8.42 -0.69
C ARG A 27 27.17 -9.62 -0.94
N PRO A 28 26.78 -10.40 0.08
CA PRO A 28 25.84 -11.49 -0.11
C PRO A 28 24.65 -10.93 -0.89
N LYS A 29 24.24 -11.66 -1.95
CA LYS A 29 23.10 -11.28 -2.76
C LYS A 29 21.89 -11.30 -1.81
N ARG A 30 21.33 -10.15 -1.53
CA ARG A 30 20.21 -10.00 -0.62
C ARG A 30 18.95 -10.40 -1.37
N PRO A 31 17.97 -11.05 -0.72
CA PRO A 31 16.74 -11.44 -1.39
C PRO A 31 15.99 -10.20 -1.86
N SER A 32 15.53 -10.22 -3.10
CA SER A 32 14.59 -9.23 -3.63
C SER A 32 13.17 -9.51 -3.12
N ILE A 33 12.23 -8.60 -3.35
CA ILE A 33 10.84 -8.83 -2.95
C ILE A 33 10.25 -10.06 -3.64
N GLU A 34 10.67 -10.32 -4.86
CA GLU A 34 10.28 -11.49 -5.66
C GLU A 34 10.76 -12.82 -5.06
N ASP A 35 11.83 -12.79 -4.27
CA ASP A 35 12.36 -13.96 -3.55
C ASP A 35 11.62 -14.20 -2.22
N LEU A 36 10.94 -13.16 -1.68
CA LEU A 36 10.33 -13.16 -0.35
C LEU A 36 8.82 -13.35 -0.38
N LEU A 37 8.15 -12.90 -1.44
CA LEU A 37 6.70 -12.94 -1.58
C LEU A 37 6.28 -13.54 -2.92
N PRO A 38 5.21 -14.35 -2.95
CA PRO A 38 4.59 -14.76 -4.19
C PRO A 38 4.04 -13.55 -4.93
N GLY A 39 4.33 -13.43 -6.22
CA GLY A 39 3.88 -12.31 -7.03
C GLY A 39 4.61 -12.24 -8.36
N ASP A 40 4.23 -11.28 -9.17
CA ASP A 40 4.74 -11.10 -10.52
C ASP A 40 5.24 -9.68 -10.75
N VAL A 41 6.34 -9.55 -11.48
CA VAL A 41 6.72 -8.25 -12.06
C VAL A 41 5.82 -7.99 -13.26
N ARG A 42 4.97 -7.01 -13.15
CA ARG A 42 4.07 -6.56 -14.22
C ARG A 42 4.74 -5.49 -15.06
N HIS A 43 4.56 -5.60 -16.37
CA HIS A 43 5.09 -4.66 -17.35
C HIS A 43 3.95 -3.89 -18.00
N THR A 44 4.08 -2.57 -18.07
CA THR A 44 3.19 -1.65 -18.77
C THR A 44 4.00 -0.88 -19.83
N GLN A 45 3.35 0.00 -20.58
CA GLN A 45 4.05 0.91 -21.48
C GLN A 45 4.90 1.96 -20.72
N GLN A 46 4.61 2.19 -19.44
CA GLN A 46 5.28 3.17 -18.57
C GLN A 46 6.39 2.59 -17.72
N GLY A 47 6.65 1.27 -17.78
CA GLY A 47 7.68 0.60 -16.99
C GLY A 47 7.17 -0.70 -16.36
N SER A 48 7.70 -1.04 -15.20
CA SER A 48 7.30 -2.24 -14.45
C SER A 48 7.05 -1.92 -12.98
N PHE A 49 6.34 -2.79 -12.29
CA PHE A 49 6.11 -2.77 -10.84
C PHE A 49 5.88 -4.21 -10.35
N PHE A 50 5.96 -4.44 -9.05
CA PHE A 50 5.65 -5.75 -8.47
C PHE A 50 4.18 -5.81 -8.05
N LEU A 51 3.50 -6.90 -8.45
CA LEU A 51 2.11 -7.18 -8.08
C LEU A 51 2.04 -8.46 -7.25
N HIS A 52 1.65 -8.33 -6.00
CA HIS A 52 1.20 -9.44 -5.18
C HIS A 52 -0.31 -9.60 -5.30
N ARG A 53 -0.81 -10.83 -5.36
CA ARG A 53 -2.23 -11.12 -5.49
C ARG A 53 -2.61 -12.27 -4.57
N GLU A 54 -3.62 -12.04 -3.75
CA GLU A 54 -4.25 -13.08 -2.94
C GLU A 54 -5.73 -13.24 -3.27
N VAL A 55 -6.22 -14.47 -3.22
CA VAL A 55 -7.62 -14.80 -3.52
C VAL A 55 -8.22 -15.52 -2.32
N TYR A 56 -9.31 -14.99 -1.84
CA TYR A 56 -10.07 -15.53 -0.71
C TYR A 56 -11.40 -16.07 -1.21
N GLY A 57 -11.74 -17.31 -0.80
CA GLY A 57 -13.05 -17.91 -1.10
C GLY A 57 -14.19 -17.24 -0.33
N PRO A 58 -15.44 -17.48 -0.74
CA PRO A 58 -16.61 -16.87 -0.09
C PRO A 58 -16.76 -17.27 1.38
N ASP A 59 -16.28 -18.45 1.75
CA ASP A 59 -16.27 -19.01 3.10
C ASP A 59 -15.08 -18.56 3.95
N PHE A 60 -14.19 -17.74 3.41
CA PHE A 60 -13.08 -17.17 4.18
C PHE A 60 -13.63 -16.41 5.39
N GLN A 61 -13.20 -16.85 6.57
CA GLN A 61 -13.68 -16.33 7.83
C GLN A 61 -12.76 -15.24 8.37
N HIS A 62 -13.34 -14.06 8.63
CA HIS A 62 -12.68 -12.96 9.30
C HIS A 62 -13.43 -12.61 10.58
N GLY A 63 -12.92 -13.08 11.71
CA GLY A 63 -13.62 -12.99 12.99
C GLY A 63 -14.92 -13.81 12.99
N HIS A 64 -16.05 -13.14 13.27
CA HIS A 64 -17.37 -13.75 13.33
C HIS A 64 -18.10 -13.83 11.98
N HIS A 65 -17.52 -13.27 10.93
CA HIS A 65 -18.14 -13.12 9.60
C HIS A 65 -17.36 -13.84 8.52
N THR A 66 -18.06 -14.17 7.44
CA THR A 66 -17.46 -14.66 6.21
C THR A 66 -17.57 -13.58 5.11
N LEU A 67 -16.74 -13.67 4.09
CA LEU A 67 -16.78 -12.70 2.97
C LEU A 67 -18.12 -12.72 2.24
N GLN A 68 -18.76 -13.90 2.11
CA GLN A 68 -20.10 -14.02 1.51
C GLN A 68 -21.21 -13.30 2.28
N ASP A 69 -21.02 -13.00 3.57
CA ASP A 69 -22.02 -12.27 4.34
C ASP A 69 -22.28 -10.88 3.77
N LEU A 70 -21.31 -10.28 3.05
CA LEU A 70 -21.50 -9.00 2.39
C LEU A 70 -22.61 -9.04 1.33
N PHE A 71 -22.80 -10.17 0.64
CA PHE A 71 -23.87 -10.35 -0.35
C PHE A 71 -25.26 -10.42 0.27
N LEU A 72 -25.36 -10.71 1.57
CA LEU A 72 -26.61 -10.75 2.31
C LEU A 72 -27.12 -9.35 2.71
N HIS A 73 -26.29 -8.33 2.54
CA HIS A 73 -26.59 -6.97 2.96
C HIS A 73 -26.80 -6.03 1.77
N PRO A 74 -27.98 -5.42 1.65
CA PRO A 74 -28.27 -4.50 0.57
C PRO A 74 -27.40 -3.21 0.70
N LEU A 75 -26.89 -2.72 -0.43
CA LEU A 75 -26.01 -1.52 -0.48
C LEU A 75 -26.75 -0.22 -0.08
N GLN A 76 -28.08 -0.25 0.02
CA GLN A 76 -28.85 0.84 0.65
C GLN A 76 -28.39 1.14 2.08
N ARG A 77 -27.89 0.13 2.81
CA ARG A 77 -27.28 0.33 4.13
C ARG A 77 -25.94 1.08 4.03
N ALA A 78 -25.13 0.74 3.05
CA ALA A 78 -23.89 1.46 2.75
C ALA A 78 -24.18 2.93 2.38
N ALA A 79 -25.20 3.18 1.57
CA ALA A 79 -25.66 4.53 1.22
C ALA A 79 -26.05 5.37 2.45
N LEU A 80 -26.78 4.77 3.41
CA LEU A 80 -27.13 5.42 4.67
C LEU A 80 -25.90 5.72 5.54
N LEU A 81 -24.95 4.79 5.58
CA LEU A 81 -23.71 4.95 6.36
C LEU A 81 -22.82 6.05 5.79
N ALA A 82 -22.71 6.12 4.47
CA ALA A 82 -21.91 7.12 3.75
C ALA A 82 -22.61 8.48 3.66
N LEU A 83 -23.93 8.55 3.87
CA LEU A 83 -24.80 9.69 3.56
C LEU A 83 -24.72 10.06 2.07
N ASP A 84 -24.65 9.05 1.19
CA ASP A 84 -24.56 9.18 -0.26
C ASP A 84 -25.49 8.16 -0.94
N GLU A 85 -26.61 8.63 -1.45
CA GLU A 85 -27.62 7.75 -2.07
C GLU A 85 -27.14 7.06 -3.35
N ARG A 86 -26.07 7.54 -3.99
CA ARG A 86 -25.49 6.94 -5.19
C ARG A 86 -24.99 5.51 -4.92
N LEU A 87 -24.61 5.20 -3.68
CA LEU A 87 -24.19 3.85 -3.28
C LEU A 87 -25.33 2.81 -3.30
N ALA A 88 -26.59 3.24 -3.24
CA ALA A 88 -27.71 2.30 -3.12
C ALA A 88 -27.91 1.41 -4.35
N GLY A 89 -27.47 1.85 -5.52
CA GLY A 89 -27.63 1.14 -6.79
C GLY A 89 -26.35 0.54 -7.37
N VAL A 90 -25.24 0.59 -6.62
CA VAL A 90 -23.93 0.10 -7.07
C VAL A 90 -23.91 -1.44 -7.09
N ASP A 91 -23.19 -2.03 -8.03
CA ASP A 91 -22.86 -3.46 -8.03
C ASP A 91 -21.66 -3.72 -7.09
N LEU A 92 -21.80 -4.67 -6.15
CA LEU A 92 -20.74 -5.06 -5.22
C LEU A 92 -19.44 -5.46 -5.94
N HIS A 93 -19.54 -6.06 -7.13
CA HIS A 93 -18.38 -6.44 -7.95
C HIS A 93 -17.65 -5.25 -8.58
N ARG A 94 -18.25 -4.06 -8.53
CA ARG A 94 -17.70 -2.81 -9.03
C ARG A 94 -17.31 -1.85 -7.89
N ILE A 95 -17.18 -2.40 -6.69
CA ILE A 95 -16.63 -1.69 -5.53
C ILE A 95 -15.16 -2.05 -5.37
N ALA A 96 -14.31 -1.04 -5.21
CA ALA A 96 -12.94 -1.22 -4.78
C ALA A 96 -12.80 -0.88 -3.29
N PHE A 97 -12.20 -1.79 -2.53
CA PHE A 97 -11.75 -1.56 -1.16
C PHE A 97 -10.28 -1.12 -1.24
N VAL A 98 -9.99 0.13 -0.84
CA VAL A 98 -8.67 0.74 -1.11
C VAL A 98 -8.01 1.16 0.19
N ASP A 99 -6.73 0.84 0.30
CA ASP A 99 -5.83 1.28 1.36
C ASP A 99 -4.44 1.55 0.78
N THR A 100 -3.63 2.42 1.43
CA THR A 100 -2.30 2.78 0.92
C THR A 100 -1.25 2.84 2.01
N GLU A 101 -0.02 2.38 1.68
CA GLU A 101 1.16 2.65 2.47
C GLU A 101 2.04 3.70 1.78
N THR A 102 2.54 4.65 2.55
CA THR A 102 3.12 5.88 2.02
C THR A 102 4.53 6.15 2.53
N THR A 103 5.32 6.88 1.72
CA THR A 103 6.68 7.27 2.09
C THR A 103 6.76 8.37 3.16
N GLY A 104 5.61 8.93 3.58
CA GLY A 104 5.56 9.98 4.60
C GLY A 104 4.15 10.26 5.09
N LEU A 105 4.04 10.77 6.33
CA LEU A 105 2.77 11.02 7.01
C LEU A 105 2.14 12.38 6.66
N ALA A 106 2.88 13.29 6.04
CA ALA A 106 2.47 14.68 5.88
C ALA A 106 1.64 14.98 4.63
N GLY A 107 1.52 14.03 3.70
CA GLY A 107 0.93 14.29 2.38
C GLY A 107 1.76 15.28 1.54
N GLY A 108 1.21 15.70 0.39
CA GLY A 108 1.87 16.63 -0.53
C GLY A 108 2.58 15.94 -1.68
N THR A 109 3.11 16.75 -2.63
CA THR A 109 3.65 16.26 -3.91
C THR A 109 4.90 15.39 -3.79
N GLY A 110 5.58 15.42 -2.65
CA GLY A 110 6.76 14.59 -2.35
C GLY A 110 6.44 13.26 -1.68
N THR A 111 5.18 13.00 -1.35
CA THR A 111 4.75 11.72 -0.75
C THR A 111 4.29 10.77 -1.84
N TYR A 112 4.78 9.54 -1.81
CA TYR A 112 4.42 8.46 -2.73
C TYR A 112 3.57 7.41 -2.01
N ALA A 113 2.60 6.82 -2.71
CA ALA A 113 1.93 5.60 -2.29
C ALA A 113 2.72 4.41 -2.86
N PHE A 114 3.69 3.92 -2.09
CA PHE A 114 4.59 2.88 -2.59
C PHE A 114 3.95 1.49 -2.59
N LEU A 115 2.94 1.28 -1.76
CA LEU A 115 2.08 0.10 -1.77
C LEU A 115 0.63 0.55 -1.79
N VAL A 116 -0.13 0.06 -2.77
CA VAL A 116 -1.58 0.31 -2.88
C VAL A 116 -2.30 -1.02 -2.86
N GLY A 117 -3.09 -1.25 -1.82
CA GLY A 117 -3.98 -2.39 -1.69
C GLY A 117 -5.33 -2.09 -2.32
N VAL A 118 -5.79 -2.97 -3.21
CA VAL A 118 -7.13 -2.90 -3.81
C VAL A 118 -7.79 -4.25 -3.70
N GLY A 119 -8.83 -4.35 -2.87
CA GLY A 119 -9.69 -5.53 -2.78
C GLY A 119 -10.92 -5.35 -3.66
N ARG A 120 -11.35 -6.41 -4.33
CA ARG A 120 -12.62 -6.45 -5.07
C ARG A 120 -13.19 -7.86 -5.15
N PHE A 121 -14.51 -7.95 -5.34
CA PHE A 121 -15.15 -9.23 -5.62
C PHE A 121 -15.07 -9.56 -7.12
N GLU A 122 -14.63 -10.77 -7.42
CA GLU A 122 -14.57 -11.38 -8.75
C GLU A 122 -15.42 -12.66 -8.72
N GLY A 123 -16.67 -12.57 -9.14
CA GLY A 123 -17.66 -13.61 -8.85
C GLY A 123 -17.94 -13.69 -7.35
N ASP A 124 -17.81 -14.89 -6.77
CA ASP A 124 -17.97 -15.14 -5.34
C ASP A 124 -16.67 -15.03 -4.53
N GLN A 125 -15.54 -14.82 -5.20
CA GLN A 125 -14.23 -14.70 -4.57
C GLN A 125 -13.87 -13.24 -4.32
N PHE A 126 -13.12 -13.00 -3.25
CA PHE A 126 -12.51 -11.70 -2.99
C PHE A 126 -11.04 -11.74 -3.37
N THR A 127 -10.64 -10.89 -4.29
CA THR A 127 -9.25 -10.76 -4.73
C THR A 127 -8.64 -9.49 -4.15
N LEU A 128 -7.52 -9.65 -3.45
CA LEU A 128 -6.68 -8.55 -2.98
C LEU A 128 -5.50 -8.40 -3.93
N TYR A 129 -5.40 -7.24 -4.54
CA TYR A 129 -4.29 -6.81 -5.37
C TYR A 129 -3.42 -5.84 -4.56
N GLN A 130 -2.13 -6.09 -4.48
CA GLN A 130 -1.18 -5.21 -3.81
C GLN A 130 -0.13 -4.76 -4.83
N PHE A 131 -0.28 -3.51 -5.26
CA PHE A 131 0.58 -2.85 -6.24
C PHE A 131 1.76 -2.24 -5.50
N PHE A 132 2.93 -2.82 -5.65
CA PHE A 132 4.13 -2.40 -4.96
C PHE A 132 5.14 -1.79 -5.93
N MET A 133 5.58 -0.60 -5.61
CA MET A 133 6.62 0.13 -6.30
C MET A 133 7.96 -0.12 -5.58
N ARG A 134 8.89 -0.78 -6.26
CA ARG A 134 10.22 -1.14 -5.72
C ARG A 134 11.18 0.04 -5.70
N ASP A 135 11.01 0.96 -6.66
CA ASP A 135 11.72 2.22 -6.75
C ASP A 135 10.78 3.30 -7.30
N TYR A 136 11.10 4.57 -7.07
CA TYR A 136 10.24 5.71 -7.44
C TYR A 136 9.99 5.84 -8.94
N ASP A 137 10.86 5.31 -9.79
CA ASP A 137 10.69 5.29 -11.25
C ASP A 137 9.62 4.29 -11.71
N GLU A 138 9.17 3.38 -10.86
CA GLU A 138 8.09 2.43 -11.13
C GLU A 138 6.67 3.03 -10.94
N GLU A 139 6.54 4.20 -10.32
CA GLU A 139 5.25 4.82 -10.07
C GLU A 139 4.38 5.00 -11.32
N PRO A 140 4.89 5.45 -12.48
CA PRO A 140 4.05 5.59 -13.67
C PRO A 140 3.42 4.26 -14.12
N ALA A 141 4.14 3.16 -13.97
CA ALA A 141 3.65 1.82 -14.31
C ALA A 141 2.60 1.33 -13.30
N GLN A 142 2.85 1.53 -12.00
CA GLN A 142 1.91 1.22 -10.93
C GLN A 142 0.60 1.98 -11.12
N LEU A 143 0.65 3.29 -11.34
CA LEU A 143 -0.54 4.12 -11.54
C LEU A 143 -1.28 3.76 -12.82
N SER A 144 -0.58 3.42 -13.92
CA SER A 144 -1.24 2.95 -15.16
C SER A 144 -2.08 1.71 -14.91
N ALA A 145 -1.53 0.72 -14.22
CA ALA A 145 -2.24 -0.52 -13.90
C ALA A 145 -3.39 -0.31 -12.90
N LEU A 146 -3.20 0.59 -11.92
CA LEU A 146 -4.28 1.00 -11.02
C LEU A 146 -5.41 1.71 -11.78
N GLY A 147 -5.08 2.58 -12.73
CA GLY A 147 -6.06 3.26 -13.58
C GLY A 147 -6.93 2.27 -14.35
N GLU A 148 -6.32 1.24 -14.95
CA GLU A 148 -7.04 0.17 -15.66
C GLU A 148 -7.99 -0.59 -14.71
N LEU A 149 -7.54 -0.86 -13.46
CA LEU A 149 -8.39 -1.54 -12.47
C LEU A 149 -9.58 -0.68 -12.04
N PHE A 150 -9.44 0.64 -12.09
CA PHE A 150 -10.48 1.60 -11.70
C PHE A 150 -11.42 2.00 -12.85
N ASP A 151 -11.20 1.55 -14.09
CA ASP A 151 -12.00 1.95 -15.26
C ASP A 151 -13.48 1.55 -15.15
N ASP A 152 -13.76 0.40 -14.54
CA ASP A 152 -15.12 -0.12 -14.34
C ASP A 152 -15.69 0.15 -12.94
N LEU A 153 -15.00 0.96 -12.15
CA LEU A 153 -15.34 1.24 -10.76
C LEU A 153 -16.63 2.06 -10.64
N GLU A 154 -17.53 1.62 -9.77
CA GLU A 154 -18.75 2.35 -9.41
C GLU A 154 -18.71 2.97 -8.01
N ALA A 155 -17.91 2.42 -7.09
CA ALA A 155 -17.74 2.96 -5.76
C ALA A 155 -16.41 2.58 -5.11
N VAL A 156 -16.01 3.35 -4.10
CA VAL A 156 -14.83 3.08 -3.25
C VAL A 156 -15.27 2.86 -1.81
N VAL A 157 -14.63 1.92 -1.15
CA VAL A 157 -14.67 1.73 0.30
C VAL A 157 -13.27 1.88 0.86
N SER A 158 -13.11 2.60 1.95
CA SER A 158 -11.84 2.74 2.66
C SER A 158 -12.05 2.91 4.16
N PHE A 159 -10.96 2.93 4.91
CA PHE A 159 -10.98 3.32 6.32
C PHE A 159 -10.14 4.58 6.54
N ASN A 160 -10.80 5.73 6.70
CA ASN A 160 -10.18 7.07 6.80
C ASN A 160 -9.58 7.60 5.46
N GLY A 161 -9.81 6.90 4.36
CA GLY A 161 -9.20 7.19 3.07
C GLY A 161 -9.68 8.47 2.40
N LYS A 162 -10.89 8.98 2.74
CA LYS A 162 -11.36 10.28 2.24
C LYS A 162 -10.41 11.43 2.58
N SER A 163 -9.73 11.32 3.73
CA SER A 163 -8.84 12.38 4.23
C SER A 163 -7.36 12.14 3.89
N PHE A 164 -6.98 10.90 3.51
CA PHE A 164 -5.58 10.52 3.31
C PHE A 164 -5.33 9.84 1.97
N ASP A 165 -5.82 8.64 1.77
CA ASP A 165 -5.49 7.80 0.62
C ASP A 165 -5.96 8.41 -0.70
N MET A 166 -7.22 8.83 -0.76
CA MET A 166 -7.81 9.34 -1.99
C MET A 166 -7.18 10.64 -2.46
N PRO A 167 -7.00 11.69 -1.62
CA PRO A 167 -6.31 12.91 -2.02
C PRO A 167 -4.86 12.67 -2.46
N LEU A 168 -4.18 11.70 -1.83
CA LEU A 168 -2.83 11.33 -2.23
C LEU A 168 -2.85 10.68 -3.62
N LEU A 169 -3.64 9.63 -3.82
CA LEU A 169 -3.74 8.94 -5.11
C LEU A 169 -4.13 9.90 -6.23
N GLU A 170 -5.13 10.76 -6.02
CA GLU A 170 -5.53 11.80 -6.98
C GLU A 170 -4.34 12.71 -7.34
N THR A 171 -3.60 13.17 -6.34
CA THR A 171 -2.40 14.00 -6.56
C THR A 171 -1.37 13.25 -7.40
N ARG A 172 -1.11 11.97 -7.11
CA ARG A 172 -0.14 11.15 -7.86
C ARG A 172 -0.59 10.93 -9.30
N PHE A 173 -1.86 10.61 -9.54
CA PHE A 173 -2.43 10.48 -10.87
C PHE A 173 -2.32 11.77 -11.69
N ILE A 174 -2.65 12.92 -11.08
CA ILE A 174 -2.52 14.24 -11.74
C ILE A 174 -1.06 14.50 -12.12
N MET A 175 -0.10 14.23 -11.21
CA MET A 175 1.32 14.39 -11.48
C MET A 175 1.82 13.47 -12.60
N ALA A 176 1.28 12.25 -12.68
CA ALA A 176 1.53 11.31 -13.77
C ALA A 176 0.78 11.64 -15.07
N ARG A 177 -0.02 12.73 -15.09
CA ARG A 177 -0.89 13.13 -16.22
C ARG A 177 -1.92 12.07 -16.60
N GLN A 178 -2.40 11.33 -15.62
CA GLN A 178 -3.46 10.35 -15.73
C GLN A 178 -4.70 10.87 -14.99
N GLN A 179 -5.90 10.46 -15.43
CA GLN A 179 -7.17 10.87 -14.81
C GLN A 179 -8.02 9.62 -14.57
N PRO A 180 -7.87 8.96 -13.42
CA PRO A 180 -8.77 7.87 -13.07
C PRO A 180 -10.13 8.42 -12.67
N ARG A 181 -11.20 7.61 -12.81
CA ARG A 181 -12.55 7.97 -12.35
C ARG A 181 -12.72 7.93 -10.83
N LEU A 182 -11.64 7.78 -10.09
CA LEU A 182 -11.64 7.56 -8.64
C LEU A 182 -12.32 8.69 -7.87
N SER A 183 -12.06 9.96 -8.25
CA SER A 183 -12.62 11.15 -7.59
C SER A 183 -14.12 11.36 -7.79
N GLU A 184 -14.69 10.78 -8.85
CA GLU A 184 -16.12 10.92 -9.17
C GLU A 184 -16.98 9.81 -8.53
N ALA A 185 -16.34 8.70 -8.12
CA ALA A 185 -17.02 7.56 -7.55
C ALA A 185 -17.59 7.88 -6.15
N PRO A 186 -18.81 7.43 -5.83
CA PRO A 186 -19.32 7.48 -4.47
C PRO A 186 -18.38 6.71 -3.54
N HIS A 187 -18.13 7.27 -2.35
CA HIS A 187 -17.11 6.76 -1.45
C HIS A 187 -17.66 6.53 -0.05
N LEU A 188 -17.67 5.28 0.40
CA LEU A 188 -17.93 4.89 1.78
C LEU A 188 -16.62 4.86 2.56
N ASP A 189 -16.32 5.93 3.31
CA ASP A 189 -15.28 5.91 4.33
C ASP A 189 -15.87 5.34 5.63
N LEU A 190 -15.29 4.26 6.14
CA LEU A 190 -15.81 3.53 7.29
C LEU A 190 -15.50 4.20 8.64
N LEU A 191 -14.54 5.12 8.71
CA LEU A 191 -14.20 5.77 9.99
C LEU A 191 -15.31 6.67 10.54
N PRO A 192 -15.99 7.54 9.75
CA PRO A 192 -17.12 8.33 10.27
C PRO A 192 -18.27 7.50 10.83
N PRO A 193 -18.78 6.45 10.15
CA PRO A 193 -19.79 5.57 10.75
C PRO A 193 -19.25 4.81 11.95
N ALA A 194 -18.02 4.33 11.95
CA ALA A 194 -17.42 3.70 13.12
C ALA A 194 -17.43 4.63 14.34
N ARG A 195 -17.03 5.89 14.17
CA ARG A 195 -17.11 6.88 15.24
C ARG A 195 -18.53 7.16 15.70
N ARG A 196 -19.52 7.14 14.81
CA ARG A 196 -20.95 7.33 15.17
C ARG A 196 -21.46 6.24 16.10
N PHE A 197 -21.08 4.98 15.85
CA PHE A 197 -21.59 3.83 16.60
C PHE A 197 -20.77 3.50 17.84
N TRP A 198 -19.44 3.67 17.79
CA TRP A 198 -18.55 3.08 18.81
C TRP A 198 -17.67 4.06 19.58
N LYS A 199 -17.64 5.36 19.21
CA LYS A 199 -16.79 6.36 19.90
C LYS A 199 -16.91 6.37 21.43
N TYR A 200 -18.12 6.11 21.94
CA TYR A 200 -18.41 6.10 23.38
C TYR A 200 -18.54 4.69 23.99
N ARG A 201 -18.31 3.66 23.20
CA ARG A 201 -18.45 2.24 23.61
C ARG A 201 -17.13 1.51 23.61
N LEU A 202 -16.17 1.95 22.81
CA LEU A 202 -14.85 1.34 22.66
C LEU A 202 -13.76 2.33 23.05
N PRO A 203 -12.57 1.84 23.46
CA PRO A 203 -11.43 2.69 23.83
C PRO A 203 -10.88 3.48 22.64
N SER A 204 -11.06 2.96 21.41
CA SER A 204 -10.62 3.56 20.17
C SER A 204 -11.55 3.17 19.02
N CYS A 205 -11.58 4.00 17.95
CA CYS A 205 -12.17 3.64 16.67
C CYS A 205 -11.09 3.37 15.61
N ALA A 206 -9.89 2.98 16.00
CA ALA A 206 -8.89 2.46 15.07
C ALA A 206 -9.34 1.13 14.46
N LEU A 207 -8.93 0.83 13.23
CA LEU A 207 -9.33 -0.39 12.52
C LEU A 207 -9.02 -1.64 13.36
N SER A 208 -7.81 -1.72 13.92
CA SER A 208 -7.39 -2.83 14.78
C SER A 208 -8.29 -3.04 16.02
N THR A 209 -8.75 -1.96 16.63
CA THR A 209 -9.70 -2.04 17.75
C THR A 209 -11.06 -2.56 17.29
N LEU A 210 -11.54 -2.08 16.13
CA LEU A 210 -12.83 -2.55 15.58
C LEU A 210 -12.78 -4.01 15.16
N GLU A 211 -11.68 -4.46 14.56
CA GLU A 211 -11.48 -5.87 14.22
C GLU A 211 -11.53 -6.76 15.46
N THR A 212 -10.83 -6.39 16.52
CA THR A 212 -10.81 -7.19 17.75
C THR A 212 -12.13 -7.14 18.49
N GLU A 213 -12.67 -5.94 18.74
CA GLU A 213 -13.80 -5.74 19.65
C GLU A 213 -15.16 -5.92 18.96
N VAL A 214 -15.25 -5.70 17.63
CA VAL A 214 -16.52 -5.78 16.89
C VAL A 214 -16.58 -7.02 16.03
N LEU A 215 -15.50 -7.35 15.31
CA LEU A 215 -15.47 -8.51 14.42
C LEU A 215 -14.97 -9.78 15.12
N GLY A 216 -14.31 -9.68 16.27
CA GLY A 216 -13.75 -10.83 16.99
C GLY A 216 -12.51 -11.42 16.33
N VAL A 217 -11.75 -10.60 15.59
CA VAL A 217 -10.51 -11.02 14.94
C VAL A 217 -9.39 -11.09 15.96
N ALA A 218 -8.82 -12.27 16.14
CA ALA A 218 -7.58 -12.43 16.90
C ALA A 218 -6.38 -12.16 15.98
N ARG A 219 -5.75 -11.01 16.11
CA ARG A 219 -4.49 -10.73 15.40
C ARG A 219 -3.38 -11.61 15.98
N THR A 220 -2.88 -12.55 15.19
CA THR A 220 -1.87 -13.54 15.61
C THR A 220 -0.43 -13.11 15.27
N GLN A 221 -0.28 -12.16 14.39
CA GLN A 221 1.03 -11.62 13.98
C GLN A 221 1.20 -10.20 14.53
N ALA A 222 2.44 -9.87 14.90
CA ALA A 222 2.78 -8.50 15.22
C ALA A 222 2.87 -7.72 13.89
N ASP A 223 1.86 -6.92 13.61
CA ASP A 223 1.88 -6.02 12.47
C ASP A 223 3.10 -5.09 12.56
N VAL A 224 3.68 -4.77 11.42
CA VAL A 224 4.71 -3.72 11.36
C VAL A 224 4.05 -2.41 11.81
N PRO A 225 4.58 -1.74 12.84
CA PRO A 225 3.99 -0.48 13.30
C PRO A 225 3.96 0.55 12.16
N GLY A 226 2.79 1.15 11.87
CA GLY A 226 2.60 2.06 10.75
C GLY A 226 3.60 3.23 10.69
N TRP A 227 4.11 3.69 11.85
CA TRP A 227 5.15 4.72 11.90
C TRP A 227 6.53 4.25 11.38
N LEU A 228 6.77 2.93 11.34
CA LEU A 228 8.01 2.34 10.84
C LEU A 228 7.99 2.12 9.32
N ILE A 229 6.81 1.98 8.73
CA ILE A 229 6.60 1.63 7.32
C ILE A 229 7.31 2.61 6.35
N PRO A 230 7.24 3.94 6.54
CA PRO A 230 7.96 4.87 5.67
C PRO A 230 9.48 4.68 5.67
N SER A 231 10.07 4.33 6.81
CA SER A 231 11.52 4.10 6.91
C SER A 231 11.92 2.78 6.25
N LEU A 232 11.11 1.73 6.37
CA LEU A 232 11.32 0.44 5.69
C LEU A 232 11.27 0.61 4.17
N SER A 233 10.29 1.35 3.66
CA SER A 233 10.19 1.65 2.22
C SER A 233 11.42 2.43 1.72
N ALA A 234 11.87 3.46 2.44
CA ALA A 234 13.04 4.24 2.06
C ALA A 234 14.34 3.39 2.10
N ASP A 235 14.47 2.50 3.07
CA ASP A 235 15.60 1.59 3.16
C ASP A 235 15.57 0.55 2.02
N TYR A 236 14.40 0.03 1.69
CA TYR A 236 14.23 -0.87 0.56
C TYR A 236 14.60 -0.20 -0.78
N ALA A 237 14.06 0.98 -1.07
CA ALA A 237 14.38 1.72 -2.30
C ALA A 237 15.88 2.02 -2.43
N ARG A 238 16.58 2.26 -1.32
CA ARG A 238 18.02 2.55 -1.29
C ARG A 238 18.89 1.30 -1.42
N THR A 239 18.47 0.16 -0.88
CA THR A 239 19.33 -1.04 -0.70
C THR A 239 18.86 -2.24 -1.49
N GLY A 240 17.60 -2.29 -1.89
CA GLY A 240 16.93 -3.47 -2.43
C GLY A 240 16.77 -4.60 -1.40
N ASP A 241 16.97 -4.31 -0.11
CA ASP A 241 17.01 -5.28 0.97
C ASP A 241 16.14 -4.82 2.12
N ALA A 242 15.03 -5.51 2.30
CA ALA A 242 14.21 -5.32 3.50
C ALA A 242 13.56 -6.65 3.89
N PRO A 243 14.19 -7.44 4.77
CA PRO A 243 13.63 -8.71 5.24
C PRO A 243 12.29 -8.52 5.95
N GLU A 244 11.99 -7.30 6.39
CA GLU A 244 10.74 -6.94 7.06
C GLU A 244 9.64 -6.47 6.10
N MET A 245 9.97 -6.24 4.82
CA MET A 245 8.99 -5.81 3.79
C MET A 245 7.79 -6.77 3.64
N PRO A 246 7.95 -8.12 3.70
CA PRO A 246 6.80 -9.00 3.65
C PRO A 246 5.75 -8.75 4.74
N GLY A 247 6.15 -8.22 5.89
CA GLY A 247 5.24 -7.88 6.98
C GLY A 247 4.37 -6.63 6.73
N ILE A 248 4.59 -5.90 5.62
CA ILE A 248 3.76 -4.77 5.21
C ILE A 248 2.64 -5.22 4.26
N PHE A 249 2.81 -6.38 3.63
CA PHE A 249 1.77 -6.99 2.79
C PHE A 249 0.73 -7.68 3.68
N TYR A 250 -0.53 -7.57 3.30
CA TYR A 250 -1.69 -8.09 4.04
C TYR A 250 -1.83 -9.60 3.88
#